data_38b5ae80632a948b3d9d6c01eb0b90b7
#
_entry.id   38b5ae80632a948b3d9d6c01eb0b90b7
#
_cell.length_a   1.000
_cell.length_b   1.000
_cell.length_c   1.000
_cell.angle_alpha   90.00
_cell.angle_beta   90.00
_cell.angle_gamma   90.00
#
_symmetry.space_group_name_H-M   'P 1'
#
loop_
_entity.id
_entity.type
_entity.pdbx_description
1 polymer ?
#
loop_
_entity_poly.entity_id
_entity_poly.type
_entity_poly.pdbx_seq_one_letter_code
_entity_poly.pdbx_strand_id
1 'polypeptide(L)'
;DEKAMQVLQGMSDYLAGAKTLSFRARTLFDEVRKSGIKIKSARTMRVVMQRPNSLRVLTITDDGSARSSWYDGSKLTVLTRDTNQVMELDYKGTVDSLLNELIEKHDVQLPLADLLSSDIAKNFKENLVSAEYLGIKVVNGIKCHHLSFESTGVDWQIWIEANATPVPRRFAISYVNDAEKPEFLASFSRWSIDGEAV
;
A
#
# COMPACT_ATOMS: atom_id res chain seq x y z
N ASP A 1 19.51 -1.47 -11.42
CA ASP A 1 19.10 -2.44 -12.47
C ASP A 1 17.95 -1.84 -13.29
N GLU A 2 18.23 -1.68 -14.61
CA GLU A 2 17.29 -1.06 -15.55
C GLU A 2 15.99 -1.88 -15.68
N LYS A 3 16.09 -3.21 -15.66
CA LYS A 3 14.93 -4.09 -15.77
C LYS A 3 13.97 -3.93 -14.58
N ALA A 4 14.50 -3.81 -13.37
CA ALA A 4 13.69 -3.57 -12.18
C ALA A 4 12.91 -2.25 -12.31
N MET A 5 13.59 -1.20 -12.76
CA MET A 5 12.98 0.13 -12.94
C MET A 5 11.92 0.14 -14.05
N GLN A 6 12.13 -0.55 -15.16
CA GLN A 6 11.16 -0.69 -16.25
C GLN A 6 9.87 -1.40 -15.78
N VAL A 7 10.00 -2.50 -15.03
CA VAL A 7 8.85 -3.24 -14.50
C VAL A 7 8.08 -2.41 -13.47
N LEU A 8 8.79 -1.71 -12.57
CA LEU A 8 8.16 -0.80 -11.62
C LEU A 8 7.41 0.34 -12.31
N GLN A 9 8.02 0.95 -13.33
CA GLN A 9 7.39 2.02 -14.10
C GLN A 9 6.14 1.52 -14.83
N GLY A 10 6.18 0.34 -15.45
CA GLY A 10 5.02 -0.25 -16.12
C GLY A 10 3.84 -0.48 -15.18
N MET A 11 4.07 -0.95 -13.96
CA MET A 11 3.04 -1.04 -12.92
C MET A 11 2.52 0.35 -12.53
N SER A 12 3.42 1.30 -12.31
CA SER A 12 3.07 2.68 -11.94
C SER A 12 2.15 3.31 -13.00
N ASP A 13 2.54 3.25 -14.26
CA ASP A 13 1.77 3.83 -15.36
C ASP A 13 0.38 3.18 -15.49
N TYR A 14 0.32 1.85 -15.32
CA TYR A 14 -0.93 1.09 -15.37
C TYR A 14 -1.90 1.50 -14.25
N LEU A 15 -1.43 1.57 -13.01
CA LEU A 15 -2.27 1.93 -11.86
C LEU A 15 -2.61 3.43 -11.82
N ALA A 16 -1.67 4.30 -12.22
CA ALA A 16 -1.89 5.74 -12.28
C ALA A 16 -2.88 6.14 -13.38
N GLY A 17 -2.89 5.40 -14.51
CA GLY A 17 -3.83 5.61 -15.61
C GLY A 17 -5.28 5.22 -15.30
N ALA A 18 -5.52 4.44 -14.25
CA ALA A 18 -6.85 3.99 -13.86
C ALA A 18 -7.70 5.14 -13.29
N LYS A 19 -8.93 5.30 -13.76
CA LYS A 19 -9.93 6.22 -13.18
C LYS A 19 -10.49 5.66 -11.87
N THR A 20 -10.74 4.36 -11.86
CA THR A 20 -11.19 3.64 -10.68
C THR A 20 -10.31 2.41 -10.43
N LEU A 21 -9.98 2.17 -9.18
CA LEU A 21 -9.33 0.92 -8.78
C LEU A 21 -9.88 0.43 -7.45
N SER A 22 -9.92 -0.89 -7.33
CA SER A 22 -10.20 -1.52 -6.05
C SER A 22 -9.37 -2.79 -5.87
N PHE A 23 -9.09 -3.12 -4.61
CA PHE A 23 -8.40 -4.36 -4.25
C PHE A 23 -8.70 -4.77 -2.81
N ARG A 24 -8.33 -6.00 -2.48
CA ARG A 24 -8.19 -6.45 -1.09
C ARG A 24 -6.71 -6.64 -0.78
N ALA A 25 -6.30 -6.19 0.41
CA ALA A 25 -4.98 -6.45 0.95
C ALA A 25 -5.11 -7.18 2.29
N ARG A 26 -4.31 -8.22 2.49
CA ARG A 26 -4.07 -8.79 3.82
C ARG A 26 -2.65 -8.40 4.21
N THR A 27 -2.53 -7.71 5.35
CA THR A 27 -1.25 -7.24 5.85
C THR A 27 -0.87 -7.99 7.11
N LEU A 28 0.43 -8.24 7.26
CA LEU A 28 1.08 -8.72 8.48
C LEU A 28 2.16 -7.72 8.82
N PHE A 29 2.27 -7.33 10.07
CA PHE A 29 3.32 -6.42 10.53
C PHE A 29 3.80 -6.80 11.93
N ASP A 30 5.02 -6.43 12.24
CA ASP A 30 5.63 -6.65 13.54
C ASP A 30 5.27 -5.50 14.48
N GLU A 31 4.63 -5.84 15.60
CA GLU A 31 4.54 -4.98 16.77
C GLU A 31 5.68 -5.32 17.72
N VAL A 32 6.60 -4.39 17.91
CA VAL A 32 7.73 -4.58 18.81
C VAL A 32 7.31 -4.23 20.24
N ARG A 33 7.39 -5.18 21.15
CA ARG A 33 7.14 -4.97 22.58
C ARG A 33 8.35 -4.31 23.24
N LYS A 34 8.16 -3.68 24.40
CA LYS A 34 9.25 -3.10 25.20
C LYS A 34 10.37 -4.09 25.52
N SER A 35 10.08 -5.40 25.52
CA SER A 35 11.04 -6.48 25.71
C SER A 35 11.85 -6.83 24.44
N GLY A 36 11.58 -6.19 23.29
CA GLY A 36 12.17 -6.53 22.00
C GLY A 36 11.48 -7.69 21.28
N ILE A 37 10.48 -8.36 21.91
CA ILE A 37 9.73 -9.44 21.25
C ILE A 37 8.84 -8.85 20.16
N LYS A 38 8.91 -9.43 18.95
CA LYS A 38 8.04 -9.11 17.83
C LYS A 38 6.79 -9.98 17.84
N ILE A 39 5.63 -9.35 17.83
CA ILE A 39 4.32 -10.01 17.70
C ILE A 39 3.76 -9.68 16.33
N LYS A 40 3.35 -10.70 15.56
CA LYS A 40 2.70 -10.52 14.28
C LYS A 40 1.25 -10.14 14.51
N SER A 41 0.86 -8.98 13.97
CA SER A 41 -0.52 -8.49 13.90
C SER A 41 -0.99 -8.50 12.46
N ALA A 42 -2.26 -8.81 12.23
CA ALA A 42 -2.83 -8.89 10.90
C ALA A 42 -3.96 -7.88 10.70
N ARG A 43 -4.09 -7.40 9.45
CA ARG A 43 -5.25 -6.61 9.02
C ARG A 43 -5.71 -7.08 7.64
N THR A 44 -7.01 -7.04 7.42
CA THR A 44 -7.60 -7.16 6.09
C THR A 44 -8.16 -5.82 5.69
N MET A 45 -7.80 -5.36 4.50
CA MET A 45 -8.24 -4.09 3.96
C MET A 45 -9.00 -4.31 2.64
N ARG A 46 -10.08 -3.57 2.46
CA ARG A 46 -10.73 -3.38 1.17
C ARG A 46 -10.61 -1.92 0.80
N VAL A 47 -9.96 -1.65 -0.31
CA VAL A 47 -9.75 -0.31 -0.85
C VAL A 47 -10.57 -0.14 -2.12
N VAL A 48 -11.25 0.99 -2.24
CA VAL A 48 -11.94 1.44 -3.46
C VAL A 48 -11.57 2.91 -3.65
N MET A 49 -10.99 3.24 -4.79
CA MET A 49 -10.61 4.60 -5.14
C MET A 49 -11.20 4.99 -6.48
N GLN A 50 -11.68 6.22 -6.55
CA GLN A 50 -12.03 6.89 -7.80
C GLN A 50 -11.25 8.20 -7.86
N ARG A 51 -10.35 8.29 -8.82
CA ARG A 51 -9.54 9.49 -9.00
C ARG A 51 -10.39 10.66 -9.49
N PRO A 52 -10.07 11.89 -9.12
CA PRO A 52 -8.89 12.25 -8.30
C PRO A 52 -9.16 12.30 -6.80
N ASN A 53 -10.41 12.23 -6.31
CA ASN A 53 -10.76 12.71 -4.98
C ASN A 53 -11.76 11.85 -4.19
N SER A 54 -11.94 10.59 -4.56
CA SER A 54 -12.78 9.68 -3.77
C SER A 54 -11.99 8.45 -3.32
N LEU A 55 -12.03 8.16 -2.01
CA LEU A 55 -11.38 6.99 -1.42
C LEU A 55 -12.27 6.37 -0.36
N ARG A 56 -12.39 5.05 -0.36
CA ARG A 56 -13.05 4.26 0.69
C ARG A 56 -12.12 3.13 1.13
N VAL A 57 -11.93 3.01 2.42
CA VAL A 57 -11.12 1.95 3.02
C VAL A 57 -11.90 1.31 4.16
N LEU A 58 -12.11 0.01 4.07
CA LEU A 58 -12.55 -0.81 5.18
C LEU A 58 -11.35 -1.60 5.70
N THR A 59 -11.03 -1.46 6.98
CA THR A 59 -9.97 -2.21 7.65
C THR A 59 -10.59 -3.06 8.76
N ILE A 60 -10.22 -4.34 8.80
CA ILE A 60 -10.60 -5.28 9.87
C ILE A 60 -9.29 -5.85 10.42
N THR A 61 -9.09 -5.72 11.73
CA THR A 61 -7.95 -6.26 12.46
C THR A 61 -8.20 -7.70 12.90
N ASP A 62 -7.18 -8.41 13.33
CA ASP A 62 -7.28 -9.83 13.75
C ASP A 62 -8.01 -10.03 15.08
N ASP A 63 -8.17 -8.97 15.89
CA ASP A 63 -9.06 -8.97 17.05
C ASP A 63 -10.55 -8.75 16.72
N GLY A 64 -10.86 -8.56 15.43
CA GLY A 64 -12.21 -8.32 14.92
C GLY A 64 -12.62 -6.85 14.88
N SER A 65 -11.82 -5.92 15.38
CA SER A 65 -12.09 -4.49 15.32
C SER A 65 -12.21 -4.01 13.88
N ALA A 66 -13.16 -3.11 13.61
CA ALA A 66 -13.41 -2.64 12.27
C ALA A 66 -13.42 -1.10 12.18
N ARG A 67 -12.68 -0.58 11.18
CA ARG A 67 -12.65 0.84 10.84
C ARG A 67 -13.06 1.06 9.39
N SER A 68 -13.95 2.00 9.18
CA SER A 68 -14.37 2.44 7.85
C SER A 68 -13.97 3.89 7.65
N SER A 69 -13.32 4.19 6.53
CA SER A 69 -12.89 5.54 6.17
C SER A 69 -13.47 5.93 4.82
N TRP A 70 -13.93 7.15 4.69
CA TRP A 70 -14.49 7.73 3.46
C TRP A 70 -13.89 9.11 3.23
N TYR A 71 -13.48 9.36 2.03
CA TYR A 71 -13.08 10.67 1.54
C TYR A 71 -13.85 11.00 0.26
N ASP A 72 -14.43 12.20 0.17
CA ASP A 72 -15.26 12.66 -0.95
C ASP A 72 -14.67 13.85 -1.72
N GLY A 73 -13.40 14.20 -1.41
CA GLY A 73 -12.72 15.37 -1.97
C GLY A 73 -12.87 16.65 -1.14
N SER A 74 -13.67 16.62 -0.10
CA SER A 74 -13.89 17.77 0.81
C SER A 74 -13.74 17.40 2.29
N LYS A 75 -14.03 16.17 2.64
CA LYS A 75 -14.00 15.68 4.01
C LYS A 75 -13.55 14.23 4.10
N LEU A 76 -12.67 13.93 5.02
CA LEU A 76 -12.36 12.58 5.47
C LEU A 76 -13.20 12.25 6.70
N THR A 77 -13.97 11.19 6.65
CA THR A 77 -14.71 10.64 7.79
C THR A 77 -14.17 9.26 8.12
N VAL A 78 -13.90 9.01 9.39
CA VAL A 78 -13.42 7.73 9.91
C VAL A 78 -14.35 7.26 11.03
N LEU A 79 -14.98 6.11 10.82
CA LEU A 79 -15.81 5.43 11.82
C LEU A 79 -15.05 4.23 12.40
N THR A 80 -14.80 4.25 13.70
CA THR A 80 -14.36 3.08 14.48
C THR A 80 -15.60 2.39 15.04
N ARG A 81 -15.93 1.20 14.51
CA ARG A 81 -17.23 0.55 14.76
C ARG A 81 -17.37 0.08 16.20
N ASP A 82 -16.30 -0.47 16.78
CA ASP A 82 -16.36 -1.09 18.12
C ASP A 82 -16.62 -0.07 19.24
N THR A 83 -16.13 1.15 19.05
CA THR A 83 -16.34 2.26 19.98
C THR A 83 -17.45 3.21 19.54
N ASN A 84 -18.01 2.99 18.34
CA ASN A 84 -18.97 3.88 17.69
C ASN A 84 -18.50 5.35 17.62
N GLN A 85 -17.17 5.53 17.46
CA GLN A 85 -16.55 6.85 17.38
C GLN A 85 -16.40 7.28 15.93
N VAL A 86 -16.77 8.53 15.66
CA VAL A 86 -16.58 9.18 14.36
C VAL A 86 -15.55 10.30 14.52
N MET A 87 -14.57 10.29 13.63
CA MET A 87 -13.61 11.39 13.46
C MET A 87 -13.81 11.99 12.08
N GLU A 88 -13.84 13.30 12.00
CA GLU A 88 -13.93 14.04 10.74
C GLU A 88 -12.75 15.00 10.60
N LEU A 89 -12.25 15.11 9.37
CA LEU A 89 -11.24 16.09 8.97
C LEU A 89 -11.73 16.79 7.71
N ASP A 90 -12.01 18.08 7.81
CA ASP A 90 -12.28 18.91 6.64
C ASP A 90 -10.98 19.13 5.87
N TYR A 91 -10.93 18.58 4.67
CA TYR A 91 -9.79 18.68 3.78
C TYR A 91 -10.25 18.68 2.33
N LYS A 92 -9.94 19.72 1.58
CA LYS A 92 -10.32 19.84 0.17
C LYS A 92 -9.12 19.57 -0.72
N GLY A 93 -9.18 18.52 -1.53
CA GLY A 93 -8.07 18.16 -2.42
C GLY A 93 -8.27 16.83 -3.14
N THR A 94 -7.16 16.30 -3.65
CA THR A 94 -7.09 14.98 -4.26
C THR A 94 -6.79 13.91 -3.22
N VAL A 95 -6.91 12.63 -3.59
CA VAL A 95 -6.47 11.52 -2.73
C VAL A 95 -4.97 11.64 -2.43
N ASP A 96 -4.16 11.96 -3.43
CA ASP A 96 -2.71 12.15 -3.23
C ASP A 96 -2.42 13.23 -2.18
N SER A 97 -3.04 14.39 -2.30
CA SER A 97 -2.82 15.48 -1.34
C SER A 97 -3.34 15.16 0.06
N LEU A 98 -4.44 14.40 0.18
CA LEU A 98 -4.94 13.93 1.47
C LEU A 98 -3.96 12.94 2.12
N LEU A 99 -3.44 11.97 1.36
CA LEU A 99 -2.49 10.98 1.90
C LEU A 99 -1.22 11.67 2.40
N ASN A 100 -0.69 12.64 1.66
CA ASN A 100 0.45 13.46 2.09
C ASN A 100 0.14 14.25 3.36
N GLU A 101 -1.04 14.91 3.44
CA GLU A 101 -1.49 15.63 4.64
C GLU A 101 -1.52 14.72 5.87
N LEU A 102 -2.07 13.50 5.72
CA LEU A 102 -2.15 12.53 6.82
C LEU A 102 -0.78 12.06 7.30
N ILE A 103 0.15 11.84 6.37
CA ILE A 103 1.52 11.40 6.70
C ILE A 103 2.32 12.54 7.32
N GLU A 104 2.35 13.72 6.69
CA GLU A 104 3.24 14.81 7.07
C GLU A 104 2.78 15.58 8.31
N LYS A 105 1.46 15.77 8.47
CA LYS A 105 0.91 16.60 9.55
C LYS A 105 0.23 15.84 10.66
N HIS A 106 -0.24 14.62 10.38
CA HIS A 106 -0.95 13.82 11.38
C HIS A 106 -0.19 12.56 11.80
N ASP A 107 1.04 12.37 11.30
CA ASP A 107 1.93 11.23 11.62
C ASP A 107 1.23 9.85 11.45
N VAL A 108 0.34 9.76 10.45
CA VAL A 108 -0.38 8.51 10.16
C VAL A 108 0.49 7.60 9.32
N GLN A 109 0.81 6.42 9.85
CA GLN A 109 1.55 5.41 9.09
C GLN A 109 0.63 4.72 8.07
N LEU A 110 0.88 4.91 6.79
CA LEU A 110 0.12 4.37 5.67
C LEU A 110 1.02 3.60 4.69
N PRO A 111 1.50 2.40 5.05
CA PRO A 111 2.50 1.67 4.25
C PRO A 111 2.09 1.35 2.80
N LEU A 112 0.79 1.43 2.49
CA LEU A 112 0.25 1.20 1.14
C LEU A 112 -0.15 2.49 0.41
N ALA A 113 0.08 3.66 1.01
CA ALA A 113 -0.30 4.96 0.40
C ALA A 113 0.35 5.16 -0.96
N ASP A 114 1.62 4.77 -1.10
CA ASP A 114 2.37 4.91 -2.36
C ASP A 114 1.71 4.18 -3.54
N LEU A 115 1.04 3.05 -3.29
CA LEU A 115 0.31 2.31 -4.33
C LEU A 115 -0.98 3.02 -4.78
N LEU A 116 -1.46 4.01 -4.03
CA LEU A 116 -2.63 4.83 -4.36
C LEU A 116 -2.26 6.15 -5.03
N SER A 117 -0.97 6.50 -5.02
CA SER A 117 -0.45 7.72 -5.62
C SER A 117 -0.70 7.77 -7.13
N SER A 118 -0.80 8.97 -7.67
CA SER A 118 -0.81 9.23 -9.12
C SER A 118 0.59 9.10 -9.75
N ASP A 119 1.65 9.03 -8.95
CA ASP A 119 3.03 8.83 -9.41
C ASP A 119 3.77 7.84 -8.48
N ILE A 120 3.34 6.57 -8.57
CA ILE A 120 3.86 5.48 -7.73
C ILE A 120 5.38 5.32 -7.92
N ALA A 121 5.85 5.32 -9.17
CA ALA A 121 7.27 5.11 -9.46
C ALA A 121 8.14 6.24 -8.92
N LYS A 122 7.65 7.48 -8.88
CA LYS A 122 8.37 8.60 -8.29
C LYS A 122 8.55 8.39 -6.78
N ASN A 123 7.47 8.07 -6.07
CA ASN A 123 7.52 7.86 -4.63
C ASN A 123 8.50 6.73 -4.27
N PHE A 124 8.45 5.61 -5.00
CA PHE A 124 9.37 4.49 -4.78
C PHE A 124 10.82 4.77 -5.19
N LYS A 125 11.08 5.78 -6.01
CA LYS A 125 12.43 6.22 -6.39
C LYS A 125 13.03 7.20 -5.37
N GLU A 126 12.22 7.81 -4.52
CA GLU A 126 12.73 8.69 -3.47
C GLU A 126 13.62 7.90 -2.52
N ASN A 127 14.82 8.44 -2.25
CA ASN A 127 15.82 7.82 -1.38
C ASN A 127 16.30 6.42 -1.82
N LEU A 128 16.09 6.03 -3.08
CA LEU A 128 16.54 4.76 -3.63
C LEU A 128 18.06 4.70 -3.70
N VAL A 129 18.65 3.66 -3.12
CA VAL A 129 20.09 3.36 -3.16
C VAL A 129 20.37 2.34 -4.25
N SER A 130 19.63 1.25 -4.28
CA SER A 130 19.80 0.20 -5.28
C SER A 130 18.48 -0.46 -5.68
N ALA A 131 18.48 -1.08 -6.86
CA ALA A 131 17.34 -1.84 -7.39
C ALA A 131 17.83 -3.12 -8.06
N GLU A 132 17.17 -4.25 -7.83
CA GLU A 132 17.53 -5.55 -8.39
C GLU A 132 16.29 -6.27 -8.94
N TYR A 133 16.42 -6.86 -10.13
CA TYR A 133 15.44 -7.76 -10.71
C TYR A 133 15.79 -9.22 -10.37
N LEU A 134 14.99 -9.83 -9.50
CA LEU A 134 15.19 -11.19 -8.97
C LEU A 134 14.54 -12.30 -9.83
N GLY A 135 14.06 -11.94 -11.03
CA GLY A 135 13.47 -12.87 -11.98
C GLY A 135 11.97 -13.11 -11.75
N ILE A 136 11.46 -14.16 -12.38
CA ILE A 136 10.06 -14.59 -12.25
C ILE A 136 9.91 -15.51 -11.05
N LYS A 137 8.90 -15.20 -10.22
CA LYS A 137 8.47 -16.03 -9.09
C LYS A 137 6.98 -16.34 -9.23
N VAL A 138 6.49 -17.32 -8.48
CA VAL A 138 5.07 -17.66 -8.44
C VAL A 138 4.49 -17.26 -7.08
N VAL A 139 3.45 -16.44 -7.09
CA VAL A 139 2.70 -16.02 -5.90
C VAL A 139 1.26 -16.50 -6.06
N ASN A 140 0.83 -17.45 -5.22
CA ASN A 140 -0.52 -18.05 -5.28
C ASN A 140 -0.92 -18.53 -6.69
N GLY A 141 -0.01 -19.18 -7.39
CA GLY A 141 -0.21 -19.70 -8.76
C GLY A 141 -0.02 -18.67 -9.89
N ILE A 142 0.23 -17.41 -9.57
CA ILE A 142 0.40 -16.32 -10.54
C ILE A 142 1.88 -16.02 -10.75
N LYS A 143 2.33 -15.95 -12.01
CA LYS A 143 3.70 -15.54 -12.35
C LYS A 143 3.86 -14.04 -12.11
N CYS A 144 4.88 -13.67 -11.36
CA CYS A 144 5.20 -12.30 -11.00
C CYS A 144 6.66 -11.99 -11.25
N HIS A 145 6.94 -10.80 -11.71
CA HIS A 145 8.26 -10.20 -11.61
C HIS A 145 8.55 -9.91 -10.14
N HIS A 146 9.68 -10.36 -9.64
CA HIS A 146 10.14 -10.09 -8.28
C HIS A 146 11.24 -9.04 -8.31
N LEU A 147 11.01 -7.93 -7.64
CA LEU A 147 11.93 -6.80 -7.53
C LEU A 147 12.33 -6.60 -6.08
N SER A 148 13.59 -6.23 -5.85
CA SER A 148 14.13 -5.82 -4.56
C SER A 148 14.77 -4.44 -4.66
N PHE A 149 14.59 -3.64 -3.61
CA PHE A 149 15.06 -2.27 -3.56
C PHE A 149 15.64 -1.98 -2.18
N GLU A 150 16.79 -1.32 -2.18
CA GLU A 150 17.39 -0.73 -0.97
C GLU A 150 17.11 0.78 -0.99
N SER A 151 16.59 1.32 0.10
CA SER A 151 16.35 2.75 0.27
C SER A 151 16.88 3.22 1.61
N THR A 152 17.05 4.51 1.78
CA THR A 152 17.48 5.05 3.07
C THR A 152 16.45 4.73 4.16
N GLY A 153 16.83 3.84 5.08
CA GLY A 153 16.00 3.47 6.24
C GLY A 153 15.06 2.30 6.05
N VAL A 154 14.76 1.90 4.81
CA VAL A 154 13.90 0.75 4.52
C VAL A 154 14.40 -0.02 3.31
N ASP A 155 14.37 -1.34 3.40
CA ASP A 155 14.45 -2.21 2.24
C ASP A 155 13.06 -2.71 1.91
N TRP A 156 12.75 -2.84 0.62
CA TRP A 156 11.43 -3.29 0.22
C TRP A 156 11.47 -4.19 -1.03
N GLN A 157 10.50 -5.04 -1.14
CA GLN A 157 10.34 -5.98 -2.25
C GLN A 157 8.92 -5.93 -2.77
N ILE A 158 8.76 -6.12 -4.07
CA ILE A 158 7.45 -6.16 -4.71
C ILE A 158 7.38 -7.28 -5.75
N TRP A 159 6.22 -7.96 -5.80
CA TRP A 159 5.90 -8.99 -6.79
C TRP A 159 4.76 -8.47 -7.66
N ILE A 160 5.06 -8.19 -8.92
CA ILE A 160 4.16 -7.58 -9.90
C ILE A 160 3.79 -8.63 -10.94
N GLU A 161 2.50 -8.78 -11.27
CA GLU A 161 2.07 -9.74 -12.29
C GLU A 161 2.83 -9.56 -13.61
N ALA A 162 3.31 -10.69 -14.14
CA ALA A 162 4.07 -10.75 -15.39
C ALA A 162 3.13 -10.94 -16.58
N ASN A 163 2.16 -10.03 -16.75
CA ASN A 163 1.17 -10.05 -17.83
C ASN A 163 0.80 -8.60 -18.26
N ALA A 164 -0.23 -8.45 -19.08
CA ALA A 164 -0.69 -7.16 -19.59
C ALA A 164 -1.37 -6.26 -18.53
N THR A 165 -1.72 -6.83 -17.37
CA THR A 165 -2.34 -6.12 -16.24
C THR A 165 -1.40 -6.14 -15.01
N PRO A 166 -0.31 -5.36 -15.03
CA PRO A 166 0.77 -5.47 -14.06
C PRO A 166 0.35 -4.87 -12.69
N VAL A 167 -0.37 -5.65 -11.90
CA VAL A 167 -0.76 -5.28 -10.54
C VAL A 167 0.13 -5.97 -9.50
N PRO A 168 0.38 -5.38 -8.32
CA PRO A 168 1.15 -6.02 -7.27
C PRO A 168 0.33 -7.17 -6.64
N ARG A 169 1.00 -8.31 -6.39
CA ARG A 169 0.45 -9.45 -5.65
C ARG A 169 1.01 -9.57 -4.25
N ARG A 170 2.19 -9.03 -4.03
CA ARG A 170 2.85 -8.98 -2.72
C ARG A 170 3.74 -7.75 -2.62
N PHE A 171 3.84 -7.21 -1.42
CA PHE A 171 4.74 -6.12 -1.07
C PHE A 171 5.30 -6.37 0.32
N ALA A 172 6.59 -6.21 0.50
CA ALA A 172 7.27 -6.38 1.77
C ALA A 172 8.16 -5.19 2.07
N ILE A 173 8.20 -4.75 3.33
CA ILE A 173 9.09 -3.69 3.83
C ILE A 173 9.83 -4.24 5.05
N SER A 174 11.14 -3.99 5.11
CA SER A 174 11.99 -4.20 6.29
C SER A 174 12.50 -2.84 6.75
N TYR A 175 12.20 -2.45 7.99
CA TYR A 175 12.64 -1.18 8.58
C TYR A 175 14.05 -1.38 9.15
N VAL A 176 15.07 -1.11 8.34
CA VAL A 176 16.47 -1.49 8.64
C VAL A 176 17.13 -0.60 9.67
N ASN A 177 16.62 0.61 9.89
CA ASN A 177 17.13 1.55 10.90
C ASN A 177 16.61 1.25 12.31
N ASP A 178 15.53 0.49 12.44
CA ASP A 178 15.00 0.09 13.74
C ASP A 178 15.81 -1.08 14.30
N ALA A 179 16.12 -1.04 15.61
CA ALA A 179 17.00 -2.02 16.26
C ALA A 179 16.49 -3.47 16.07
N GLU A 180 15.19 -3.68 16.17
CA GLU A 180 14.51 -4.97 16.03
C GLU A 180 14.16 -5.29 14.58
N LYS A 181 14.41 -4.38 13.62
CA LYS A 181 14.12 -4.51 12.20
C LYS A 181 12.71 -5.09 11.96
N PRO A 182 11.65 -4.39 12.37
CA PRO A 182 10.30 -4.87 12.15
C PRO A 182 9.98 -4.98 10.67
N GLU A 183 9.06 -5.88 10.33
CA GLU A 183 8.67 -6.16 8.96
C GLU A 183 7.19 -5.84 8.74
N PHE A 184 6.88 -5.42 7.53
CA PHE A 184 5.54 -5.30 7.01
C PHE A 184 5.42 -6.15 5.74
N LEU A 185 4.35 -6.93 5.65
CA LEU A 185 4.04 -7.74 4.46
C LEU A 185 2.58 -7.51 4.06
N ALA A 186 2.35 -7.20 2.79
CA ALA A 186 1.02 -7.14 2.20
C ALA A 186 0.87 -8.17 1.09
N SER A 187 -0.28 -8.85 1.05
CA SER A 187 -0.71 -9.73 -0.04
C SER A 187 -1.98 -9.18 -0.65
N PHE A 188 -2.00 -8.98 -1.98
CA PHE A 188 -3.09 -8.36 -2.71
C PHE A 188 -3.92 -9.39 -3.47
N SER A 189 -5.22 -9.11 -3.55
CA SER A 189 -6.17 -9.94 -4.29
C SER A 189 -7.38 -9.11 -4.74
N ARG A 190 -8.18 -9.68 -5.63
CA ARG A 190 -9.43 -9.09 -6.10
C ARG A 190 -9.25 -7.67 -6.63
N TRP A 191 -8.21 -7.48 -7.43
CA TRP A 191 -8.03 -6.25 -8.18
C TRP A 191 -9.19 -6.05 -9.16
N SER A 192 -9.61 -4.81 -9.29
CA SER A 192 -10.48 -4.34 -10.36
C SER A 192 -10.01 -2.97 -10.78
N ILE A 193 -9.71 -2.81 -12.06
CA ILE A 193 -9.22 -1.59 -12.70
C ILE A 193 -10.24 -1.15 -13.72
N ASP A 194 -10.78 0.05 -13.57
CA ASP A 194 -11.85 0.64 -14.41
C ASP A 194 -13.07 -0.29 -14.60
N GLY A 195 -13.38 -1.08 -13.54
CA GLY A 195 -14.49 -2.02 -13.52
C GLY A 195 -14.15 -3.43 -14.02
N GLU A 196 -12.95 -3.65 -14.57
CA GLU A 196 -12.49 -4.97 -15.01
C GLU A 196 -11.80 -5.72 -13.86
N ALA A 197 -12.15 -6.99 -13.67
CA ALA A 197 -11.49 -7.86 -12.70
C ALA A 197 -10.11 -8.29 -13.22
N VAL A 198 -9.10 -8.24 -12.33
CA VAL A 198 -7.69 -8.58 -12.61
C VAL A 198 -7.21 -9.68 -11.66
#